data_ffe15bdf6ee9d7a4f6192f7bd3c6204d
#
_entry.id   ffe15bdf6ee9d7a4f6192f7bd3c6204d
#
_cell.length_a   1.000
_cell.length_b   1.000
_cell.length_c   1.000
_cell.angle_alpha   90.00
_cell.angle_beta   90.00
_cell.angle_gamma   90.00
#
_symmetry.space_group_name_H-M   'P 1'
#
loop_
_entity.id
_entity.type
_entity.pdbx_description
1 polymer ?
#
loop_
_entity_poly.entity_id
_entity_poly.type
_entity_poly.pdbx_seq_one_letter_code
_entity_poly.pdbx_strand_id
1 'polypeptide(L)'
;KAAVLPVPHARMGNCGTLVNQLWNHPDFGLDMPTWMVKRGVKDPRRVMIVSQDPLRTNHKAGALALSTPFGFHSADYRSISCQNRTLCRFVERLLEECEVCVYLTDCRKFYTSDNFVNSHKGQFKGLFGNVLNDELKAFAPNLIVTLGNYAADAIAAKRPRAGLAVQSVNNLKVLAAYHTGARPNHFKNVVESGRKSDYFDEVFKVVHKELGKRGKQR
;
A
#
# COMPACT_ATOMS: atom_id res chain seq x y z
N LYS A 1 -9.09 -5.43 18.11
CA LYS A 1 -8.22 -4.37 18.69
C LYS A 1 -7.02 -4.28 17.76
N ALA A 2 -6.90 -3.20 16.99
CA ALA A 2 -5.73 -2.93 16.16
C ALA A 2 -4.56 -2.55 17.10
N ALA A 3 -3.47 -3.30 17.03
CA ALA A 3 -2.24 -2.90 17.69
C ALA A 3 -1.62 -1.78 16.84
N VAL A 4 -1.63 -0.58 17.36
CA VAL A 4 -0.91 0.56 16.81
C VAL A 4 0.57 0.34 17.12
N LEU A 5 1.37 0.07 16.09
CA LEU A 5 2.82 0.05 16.26
C LEU A 5 3.28 1.49 16.52
N PRO A 6 3.93 1.78 17.65
CA PRO A 6 4.42 3.12 17.94
C PRO A 6 5.51 3.48 16.91
N VAL A 7 5.35 4.62 16.25
CA VAL A 7 6.44 5.22 15.47
C VAL A 7 7.52 5.64 16.48
N PRO A 8 8.74 5.09 16.42
CA PRO A 8 9.76 5.40 17.39
C PRO A 8 10.18 6.87 17.24
N HIS A 9 9.86 7.70 18.22
CA HIS A 9 10.31 9.11 18.29
C HIS A 9 11.85 9.28 18.24
N ALA A 10 12.60 8.23 18.52
CA ALA A 10 14.05 8.28 18.68
C ALA A 10 14.88 8.41 17.38
N ARG A 11 14.26 8.33 16.18
CA ARG A 11 15.00 8.40 14.89
C ARG A 11 14.71 9.66 14.07
N MET A 12 14.12 10.68 14.67
CA MET A 12 13.74 11.90 13.98
C MET A 12 14.87 12.93 13.78
N GLY A 13 16.14 12.61 13.98
CA GLY A 13 17.31 13.43 13.70
C GLY A 13 17.02 14.86 13.17
N ASN A 14 17.74 15.34 12.19
CA ASN A 14 17.56 16.69 11.57
C ASN A 14 16.18 16.99 10.93
N CYS A 15 15.23 16.05 10.97
CA CYS A 15 13.85 16.27 10.50
C CYS A 15 12.92 16.92 11.55
N GLY A 16 13.38 17.16 12.77
CA GLY A 16 12.52 17.63 13.87
C GLY A 16 11.75 18.92 13.55
N THR A 17 12.41 19.92 12.97
CA THR A 17 11.77 21.18 12.58
C THR A 17 10.73 20.98 11.49
N LEU A 18 11.04 20.16 10.50
CA LEU A 18 10.14 19.90 9.37
C LEU A 18 8.93 19.05 9.77
N VAL A 19 9.14 18.11 10.67
CA VAL A 19 8.05 17.31 11.25
C VAL A 19 7.14 18.19 12.10
N ASN A 20 7.69 19.16 12.87
CA ASN A 20 6.89 20.12 13.61
C ASN A 20 6.10 21.06 12.69
N GLN A 21 6.69 21.54 11.60
CA GLN A 21 5.98 22.33 10.59
C GLN A 21 4.85 21.55 9.95
N LEU A 22 5.11 20.28 9.61
CA LEU A 22 4.11 19.39 9.05
C LEU A 22 2.98 19.12 10.05
N TRP A 23 3.32 18.83 11.31
CA TRP A 23 2.34 18.55 12.36
C TRP A 23 1.41 19.73 12.68
N ASN A 24 1.94 20.93 12.55
CA ASN A 24 1.18 22.18 12.71
C ASN A 24 0.52 22.67 11.43
N HIS A 25 0.64 21.92 10.32
CA HIS A 25 0.01 22.29 9.07
C HIS A 25 -1.51 22.12 9.16
N PRO A 26 -2.32 23.13 8.76
CA PRO A 26 -3.78 23.09 8.95
C PRO A 26 -4.47 21.91 8.25
N ASP A 27 -3.89 21.45 7.15
CA ASP A 27 -4.42 20.33 6.35
C ASP A 27 -3.62 19.04 6.52
N PHE A 28 -2.88 18.90 7.62
CA PHE A 28 -2.11 17.70 7.89
C PHE A 28 -3.00 16.48 8.06
N GLY A 29 -2.62 15.40 7.41
CA GLY A 29 -3.24 14.09 7.60
C GLY A 29 -2.20 12.97 7.56
N LEU A 30 -2.46 11.94 8.34
CA LEU A 30 -1.65 10.74 8.44
C LEU A 30 -2.49 9.52 8.08
N ASP A 31 -1.99 8.68 7.17
CA ASP A 31 -2.57 7.36 6.94
C ASP A 31 -1.83 6.29 7.74
N MET A 32 -2.56 5.69 8.65
CA MET A 32 -2.09 4.59 9.47
C MET A 32 -2.19 3.28 8.68
N PRO A 33 -1.16 2.44 8.70
CA PRO A 33 -1.25 1.14 8.06
C PRO A 33 -2.39 0.31 8.65
N THR A 34 -2.98 -0.52 7.83
CA THR A 34 -4.09 -1.39 8.23
C THR A 34 -3.72 -2.83 7.97
N TRP A 35 -3.94 -3.70 8.93
CA TRP A 35 -3.79 -5.12 8.73
C TRP A 35 -5.12 -5.84 8.91
N MET A 36 -5.34 -6.86 8.14
CA MET A 36 -6.59 -7.61 8.07
C MET A 36 -6.29 -9.10 7.97
N VAL A 37 -7.03 -9.90 8.71
CA VAL A 37 -6.97 -11.36 8.66
C VAL A 37 -8.36 -11.95 8.84
N LYS A 38 -8.68 -12.99 8.09
CA LYS A 38 -9.93 -13.72 8.28
C LYS A 38 -9.92 -14.43 9.63
N ARG A 39 -11.01 -14.28 10.36
CA ARG A 39 -11.16 -14.93 11.68
C ARG A 39 -10.98 -16.45 11.57
N GLY A 40 -10.21 -17.04 12.46
CA GLY A 40 -10.00 -18.48 12.56
C GLY A 40 -8.87 -19.03 11.72
N VAL A 41 -8.23 -18.22 10.87
CA VAL A 41 -7.03 -18.66 10.12
C VAL A 41 -5.85 -18.73 11.09
N LYS A 42 -5.23 -19.90 11.14
CA LYS A 42 -4.00 -20.15 11.92
C LYS A 42 -2.80 -20.00 11.00
N ASP A 43 -1.79 -19.24 11.44
CA ASP A 43 -0.54 -18.98 10.71
C ASP A 43 -0.77 -18.52 9.25
N PRO A 44 -1.47 -17.40 9.03
CA PRO A 44 -1.77 -16.93 7.69
C PRO A 44 -0.51 -16.48 6.96
N ARG A 45 -0.44 -16.76 5.66
CA ARG A 45 0.57 -16.13 4.81
C ARG A 45 0.38 -14.62 4.81
N ARG A 46 1.48 -13.89 4.74
CA ARG A 46 1.51 -12.44 4.88
C ARG A 46 1.67 -11.78 3.53
N VAL A 47 0.66 -11.03 3.11
CA VAL A 47 0.68 -10.21 1.90
C VAL A 47 0.74 -8.75 2.30
N MET A 48 1.77 -8.04 1.85
CA MET A 48 1.89 -6.60 2.07
C MET A 48 1.51 -5.88 0.78
N ILE A 49 0.54 -4.98 0.86
CA ILE A 49 0.16 -4.10 -0.25
C ILE A 49 0.71 -2.72 0.05
N VAL A 50 1.56 -2.22 -0.86
CA VAL A 50 2.22 -0.92 -0.72
C VAL A 50 1.70 0.01 -1.81
N SER A 51 1.08 1.10 -1.41
CA SER A 51 0.62 2.16 -2.31
C SER A 51 1.54 3.38 -2.27
N GLN A 52 1.19 4.44 -2.99
CA GLN A 52 2.04 5.60 -3.12
C GLN A 52 1.92 6.55 -1.95
N ASP A 53 0.74 7.10 -1.76
CA ASP A 53 0.48 8.18 -0.80
C ASP A 53 -1.01 8.26 -0.44
N PRO A 54 -1.33 8.93 0.68
CA PRO A 54 -2.70 9.22 1.09
C PRO A 54 -3.35 10.21 0.11
N LEU A 55 -3.97 9.70 -0.96
CA LEU A 55 -4.68 10.56 -1.90
C LEU A 55 -6.07 10.90 -1.36
N ARG A 56 -6.24 12.12 -0.86
CA ARG A 56 -7.52 12.65 -0.40
C ARG A 56 -8.05 13.64 -1.43
N THR A 57 -8.97 13.21 -2.26
CA THR A 57 -9.50 14.01 -3.37
C THR A 57 -10.56 15.03 -2.97
N ASN A 58 -11.00 15.06 -1.71
CA ASN A 58 -12.04 15.97 -1.24
C ASN A 58 -11.58 16.74 0.00
N HIS A 59 -11.78 18.05 0.00
CA HIS A 59 -11.57 18.94 1.14
C HIS A 59 -12.28 18.52 2.43
N LYS A 60 -13.30 17.65 2.32
CA LYS A 60 -13.93 16.98 3.48
C LYS A 60 -13.00 16.00 4.20
N ALA A 61 -11.96 15.53 3.52
CA ALA A 61 -10.97 14.65 4.13
C ALA A 61 -9.95 15.41 5.00
N GLY A 62 -9.78 16.73 4.83
CA GLY A 62 -8.98 17.58 5.71
C GLY A 62 -9.45 17.61 7.16
N ALA A 63 -10.69 17.18 7.43
CA ALA A 63 -11.19 17.02 8.80
C ALA A 63 -10.65 15.76 9.51
N LEU A 64 -10.06 14.81 8.80
CA LEU A 64 -9.54 13.57 9.36
C LEU A 64 -8.02 13.65 9.46
N ALA A 65 -7.51 14.05 10.60
CA ALA A 65 -6.08 14.00 10.91
C ALA A 65 -5.50 12.58 10.80
N LEU A 66 -6.34 11.55 11.02
CA LEU A 66 -5.97 10.14 10.92
C LEU A 66 -6.92 9.40 9.98
N SER A 67 -6.37 8.61 9.07
CA SER A 67 -7.11 7.76 8.16
C SER A 67 -6.35 6.44 7.95
N THR A 68 -6.78 5.64 6.98
CA THR A 68 -6.06 4.46 6.50
C THR A 68 -5.95 4.50 4.98
N PRO A 69 -4.96 3.84 4.38
CA PRO A 69 -4.86 3.76 2.94
C PRO A 69 -6.20 3.36 2.30
N PHE A 70 -6.61 4.08 1.26
CA PHE A 70 -7.89 3.89 0.57
C PHE A 70 -9.15 3.94 1.45
N GLY A 71 -9.05 4.46 2.66
CA GLY A 71 -10.18 4.60 3.57
C GLY A 71 -10.75 3.28 4.09
N PHE A 72 -9.92 2.25 4.25
CA PHE A 72 -10.35 0.92 4.73
C PHE A 72 -11.01 0.93 6.10
N HIS A 73 -10.81 1.98 6.91
CA HIS A 73 -11.45 2.14 8.21
C HIS A 73 -12.97 2.41 8.14
N SER A 74 -13.48 2.87 6.99
CA SER A 74 -14.87 3.31 6.82
C SER A 74 -15.53 2.67 5.61
N ALA A 75 -16.74 2.13 5.79
CA ALA A 75 -17.54 1.57 4.71
C ALA A 75 -17.87 2.61 3.63
N ASP A 76 -18.15 3.85 4.05
CA ASP A 76 -18.46 4.95 3.12
C ASP A 76 -17.25 5.31 2.26
N TYR A 77 -16.06 5.41 2.88
CA TYR A 77 -14.83 5.69 2.13
C TYR A 77 -14.44 4.56 1.17
N ARG A 78 -14.65 3.29 1.56
CA ARG A 78 -14.40 2.15 0.66
C ARG A 78 -15.23 2.20 -0.60
N SER A 79 -16.43 2.77 -0.52
CA SER A 79 -17.38 2.86 -1.65
C SER A 79 -17.26 4.16 -2.46
N ILE A 80 -16.52 5.17 -1.98
CA ILE A 80 -16.53 6.54 -2.51
C ILE A 80 -16.04 6.64 -3.96
N SER A 81 -15.14 5.77 -4.38
CA SER A 81 -14.60 5.78 -5.74
C SER A 81 -14.48 4.38 -6.34
N CYS A 82 -14.45 4.32 -7.68
CA CYS A 82 -14.16 3.06 -8.38
C CYS A 82 -12.78 2.49 -7.99
N GLN A 83 -11.82 3.34 -7.69
CA GLN A 83 -10.48 2.95 -7.27
C GLN A 83 -10.53 2.22 -5.92
N ASN A 84 -11.21 2.80 -4.95
CA ASN A 84 -11.36 2.22 -3.62
C ASN A 84 -12.13 0.89 -3.70
N ARG A 85 -13.26 0.86 -4.42
CA ARG A 85 -14.04 -0.39 -4.60
C ARG A 85 -13.22 -1.51 -5.23
N THR A 86 -12.41 -1.20 -6.24
CA THR A 86 -11.56 -2.21 -6.90
C THR A 86 -10.54 -2.80 -5.93
N LEU A 87 -9.86 -1.95 -5.16
CA LEU A 87 -8.88 -2.43 -4.19
C LEU A 87 -9.55 -3.18 -3.03
N CYS A 88 -10.70 -2.70 -2.54
CA CYS A 88 -11.43 -3.40 -1.50
C CYS A 88 -11.83 -4.81 -1.93
N ARG A 89 -12.40 -4.97 -3.12
CA ARG A 89 -12.73 -6.30 -3.68
C ARG A 89 -11.50 -7.19 -3.82
N PHE A 90 -10.39 -6.65 -4.27
CA PHE A 90 -9.14 -7.39 -4.37
C PHE A 90 -8.68 -7.91 -3.00
N VAL A 91 -8.71 -7.05 -1.97
CA VAL A 91 -8.33 -7.42 -0.60
C VAL A 91 -9.32 -8.43 -0.01
N GLU A 92 -10.62 -8.21 -0.17
CA GLU A 92 -11.67 -9.13 0.27
C GLU A 92 -11.44 -10.54 -0.31
N ARG A 93 -11.19 -10.64 -1.61
CA ARG A 93 -10.88 -11.92 -2.25
C ARG A 93 -9.62 -12.58 -1.70
N LEU A 94 -8.57 -11.82 -1.44
CA LEU A 94 -7.36 -12.35 -0.80
C LEU A 94 -7.68 -12.96 0.57
N LEU A 95 -8.48 -12.28 1.37
CA LEU A 95 -8.86 -12.75 2.69
C LEU A 95 -9.76 -13.99 2.63
N GLU A 96 -10.68 -14.04 1.67
CA GLU A 96 -11.67 -15.11 1.55
C GLU A 96 -11.08 -16.39 0.92
N GLU A 97 -10.30 -16.22 -0.16
CA GLU A 97 -9.86 -17.33 -1.01
C GLU A 97 -8.42 -17.79 -0.74
N CYS A 98 -7.56 -16.97 -0.10
CA CYS A 98 -6.13 -17.29 0.05
C CYS A 98 -5.68 -17.55 1.50
N GLU A 99 -6.56 -17.39 2.50
CA GLU A 99 -6.22 -17.54 3.93
C GLU A 99 -4.98 -16.72 4.34
N VAL A 100 -4.94 -15.47 3.95
CA VAL A 100 -3.82 -14.56 4.19
C VAL A 100 -4.10 -13.56 5.29
N CYS A 101 -3.02 -13.01 5.84
CA CYS A 101 -3.02 -11.73 6.53
C CYS A 101 -2.59 -10.66 5.53
N VAL A 102 -3.39 -9.63 5.32
CA VAL A 102 -3.10 -8.49 4.46
C VAL A 102 -2.67 -7.31 5.31
N TYR A 103 -1.53 -6.71 4.98
CA TYR A 103 -1.06 -5.44 5.52
C TYR A 103 -1.08 -4.41 4.41
N LEU A 104 -1.87 -3.37 4.57
CA LEU A 104 -2.01 -2.29 3.59
C LEU A 104 -1.35 -1.03 4.13
N THR A 105 -0.43 -0.45 3.36
CA THR A 105 0.31 0.75 3.74
C THR A 105 0.64 1.62 2.55
N ASP A 106 0.99 2.88 2.80
CA ASP A 106 1.50 3.83 1.81
C ASP A 106 3.00 4.06 1.99
N CYS A 107 3.71 4.29 0.89
CA CYS A 107 5.12 4.70 0.94
C CYS A 107 5.29 6.04 1.63
N ARG A 108 4.39 6.99 1.34
CA ARG A 108 4.30 8.27 2.02
C ARG A 108 3.19 8.18 3.05
N LYS A 109 3.49 8.55 4.28
CA LYS A 109 2.53 8.43 5.38
C LYS A 109 1.71 9.70 5.58
N PHE A 110 2.18 10.83 5.04
CA PHE A 110 1.62 12.14 5.31
C PHE A 110 0.93 12.72 4.08
N TYR A 111 -0.14 13.45 4.35
CA TYR A 111 -0.88 14.24 3.39
C TYR A 111 -0.89 15.70 3.81
N THR A 112 -0.80 16.61 2.81
CA THR A 112 -1.12 18.01 2.93
C THR A 112 -1.80 18.47 1.64
N SER A 113 -2.76 19.39 1.73
CA SER A 113 -3.52 19.86 0.56
C SER A 113 -2.69 20.73 -0.39
N ASP A 114 -1.66 21.39 0.12
CA ASP A 114 -0.87 22.42 -0.55
C ASP A 114 0.43 21.93 -1.19
N ASN A 115 0.62 20.64 -1.39
CA ASN A 115 1.89 20.09 -1.89
C ASN A 115 3.10 20.22 -0.94
N PHE A 116 2.94 20.61 0.32
CA PHE A 116 4.06 20.76 1.26
C PHE A 116 4.96 19.53 1.29
N VAL A 117 4.38 18.33 1.39
CA VAL A 117 5.12 17.06 1.37
C VAL A 117 5.86 16.85 0.05
N ASN A 118 5.28 17.26 -1.08
CA ASN A 118 5.91 17.13 -2.40
C ASN A 118 7.05 18.12 -2.60
N SER A 119 6.92 19.35 -2.10
CA SER A 119 7.99 20.37 -2.19
C SER A 119 9.21 20.00 -1.34
N HIS A 120 9.00 19.24 -0.25
CA HIS A 120 10.06 18.76 0.64
C HIS A 120 10.39 17.26 0.47
N LYS A 121 10.01 16.65 -0.66
CA LYS A 121 10.13 15.20 -0.91
C LYS A 121 11.52 14.60 -0.65
N GLY A 122 12.57 15.35 -0.90
CA GLY A 122 13.95 14.92 -0.67
C GLY A 122 14.26 14.72 0.81
N GLN A 123 13.74 15.60 1.65
CA GLN A 123 13.95 15.58 3.09
C GLN A 123 13.11 14.49 3.77
N PHE A 124 11.89 14.24 3.26
CA PHE A 124 11.02 13.18 3.75
C PHE A 124 11.40 11.78 3.23
N LYS A 125 12.17 11.69 2.14
CA LYS A 125 12.51 10.41 1.51
C LYS A 125 13.17 9.43 2.48
N GLY A 126 14.13 9.90 3.28
CA GLY A 126 14.79 9.06 4.29
C GLY A 126 13.84 8.59 5.38
N LEU A 127 12.99 9.49 5.88
CA LEU A 127 12.01 9.16 6.90
C LEU A 127 11.03 8.09 6.40
N PHE A 128 10.43 8.30 5.22
CA PHE A 128 9.48 7.34 4.65
C PHE A 128 10.12 5.99 4.34
N GLY A 129 11.37 6.00 3.81
CA GLY A 129 12.12 4.78 3.55
C GLY A 129 12.41 3.99 4.84
N ASN A 130 12.79 4.67 5.92
CA ASN A 130 13.04 4.03 7.21
C ASN A 130 11.76 3.42 7.79
N VAL A 131 10.64 4.16 7.78
CA VAL A 131 9.35 3.65 8.26
C VAL A 131 8.91 2.43 7.46
N LEU A 132 8.98 2.49 6.13
CA LEU A 132 8.61 1.37 5.27
C LEU A 132 9.50 0.14 5.51
N ASN A 133 10.80 0.34 5.70
CA ASN A 133 11.74 -0.74 6.02
C ASN A 133 11.45 -1.38 7.38
N ASP A 134 11.07 -0.58 8.38
CA ASP A 134 10.70 -1.10 9.69
C ASP A 134 9.36 -1.88 9.61
N GLU A 135 8.40 -1.41 8.83
CA GLU A 135 7.16 -2.15 8.53
C GLU A 135 7.45 -3.48 7.82
N LEU A 136 8.33 -3.48 6.82
CA LEU A 136 8.76 -4.70 6.11
C LEU A 136 9.39 -5.73 7.06
N LYS A 137 10.27 -5.28 7.95
CA LYS A 137 10.91 -6.15 8.94
C LYS A 137 9.90 -6.69 9.95
N ALA A 138 9.04 -5.83 10.47
CA ALA A 138 8.06 -6.20 11.50
C ALA A 138 7.00 -7.16 10.95
N PHE A 139 6.47 -6.86 9.77
CA PHE A 139 5.44 -7.68 9.14
C PHE A 139 6.02 -8.94 8.48
N ALA A 140 7.26 -8.90 8.00
CA ALA A 140 7.96 -9.99 7.30
C ALA A 140 7.08 -10.67 6.23
N PRO A 141 6.70 -9.96 5.14
CA PRO A 141 5.75 -10.44 4.15
C PRO A 141 6.30 -11.64 3.36
N ASN A 142 5.41 -12.58 3.03
CA ASN A 142 5.71 -13.66 2.07
C ASN A 142 5.63 -13.15 0.62
N LEU A 143 4.80 -12.13 0.39
CA LEU A 143 4.65 -11.48 -0.91
C LEU A 143 4.32 -10.00 -0.70
N ILE A 144 4.95 -9.14 -1.49
CA ILE A 144 4.64 -7.72 -1.57
C ILE A 144 3.95 -7.44 -2.90
N VAL A 145 2.85 -6.70 -2.86
CA VAL A 145 2.17 -6.15 -4.05
C VAL A 145 2.35 -4.64 -4.01
N THR A 146 3.09 -4.08 -4.96
CA THR A 146 3.24 -2.62 -5.05
C THR A 146 2.24 -2.06 -6.05
N LEU A 147 1.59 -0.94 -5.71
CA LEU A 147 0.60 -0.27 -6.55
C LEU A 147 1.19 1.00 -7.15
N GLY A 148 1.60 0.90 -8.42
CA GLY A 148 2.17 2.01 -9.19
C GLY A 148 3.68 2.13 -9.10
N ASN A 149 4.21 3.05 -9.92
CA ASN A 149 5.66 3.20 -10.10
C ASN A 149 6.38 3.63 -8.82
N TYR A 150 5.79 4.57 -8.08
CA TYR A 150 6.42 5.10 -6.88
C TYR A 150 6.58 4.03 -5.78
N ALA A 151 5.55 3.21 -5.59
CA ALA A 151 5.61 2.10 -4.65
C ALA A 151 6.64 1.03 -5.08
N ALA A 152 6.72 0.73 -6.38
CA ALA A 152 7.73 -0.17 -6.92
C ALA A 152 9.16 0.38 -6.69
N ASP A 153 9.38 1.66 -6.99
CA ASP A 153 10.69 2.31 -6.77
C ASP A 153 11.09 2.32 -5.29
N ALA A 154 10.13 2.52 -4.37
CA ALA A 154 10.39 2.52 -2.93
C ALA A 154 10.86 1.16 -2.39
N ILE A 155 10.47 0.07 -3.05
CA ILE A 155 10.91 -1.31 -2.73
C ILE A 155 12.10 -1.74 -3.62
N ALA A 156 12.62 -0.86 -4.47
CA ALA A 156 13.63 -1.18 -5.49
C ALA A 156 13.18 -2.28 -6.48
N ALA A 157 11.87 -2.44 -6.68
CA ALA A 157 11.30 -3.37 -7.64
C ALA A 157 11.24 -2.74 -9.05
N LYS A 158 11.26 -3.58 -10.09
CA LYS A 158 10.97 -3.11 -11.45
C LYS A 158 9.53 -2.59 -11.50
N ARG A 159 9.34 -1.45 -12.15
CA ARG A 159 8.03 -0.83 -12.33
C ARG A 159 7.05 -1.76 -13.07
N PRO A 160 5.74 -1.59 -12.87
CA PRO A 160 4.74 -2.36 -13.61
C PRO A 160 4.96 -2.23 -15.12
N ARG A 161 4.90 -3.35 -15.81
CA ARG A 161 5.02 -3.44 -17.28
C ARG A 161 3.94 -4.34 -17.83
N ALA A 162 3.88 -4.48 -19.16
CA ALA A 162 3.10 -5.52 -19.79
C ALA A 162 3.52 -6.90 -19.23
N GLY A 163 2.55 -7.63 -18.71
CA GLY A 163 2.76 -8.89 -18.02
C GLY A 163 3.00 -8.74 -16.50
N LEU A 164 2.24 -9.50 -15.76
CA LEU A 164 2.33 -9.57 -14.31
C LEU A 164 3.29 -10.70 -13.92
N ALA A 165 4.46 -10.36 -13.41
CA ALA A 165 5.44 -11.33 -12.96
C ALA A 165 5.96 -11.00 -11.54
N VAL A 166 6.04 -12.01 -10.70
CA VAL A 166 6.69 -11.90 -9.39
C VAL A 166 8.20 -11.88 -9.60
N GLN A 167 8.85 -10.90 -9.02
CA GLN A 167 10.28 -10.70 -9.05
C GLN A 167 10.89 -10.88 -7.64
N SER A 168 12.15 -11.26 -7.58
CA SER A 168 12.91 -11.31 -6.32
C SER A 168 13.70 -10.02 -6.16
N VAL A 169 13.51 -9.35 -5.04
CA VAL A 169 14.21 -8.11 -4.68
C VAL A 169 14.69 -8.24 -3.24
N ASN A 170 15.99 -8.28 -3.00
CA ASN A 170 16.57 -8.42 -1.66
C ASN A 170 15.95 -9.59 -0.85
N ASN A 171 15.77 -10.75 -1.48
CA ASN A 171 15.11 -11.95 -0.93
C ASN A 171 13.61 -11.79 -0.66
N LEU A 172 13.01 -10.69 -1.05
CA LEU A 172 11.56 -10.48 -0.98
C LEU A 172 10.92 -10.81 -2.34
N LYS A 173 9.75 -11.45 -2.31
CA LYS A 173 8.92 -11.64 -3.50
C LYS A 173 8.08 -10.40 -3.71
N VAL A 174 8.16 -9.80 -4.89
CA VAL A 174 7.46 -8.55 -5.21
C VAL A 174 6.70 -8.69 -6.51
N LEU A 175 5.42 -8.38 -6.50
CA LEU A 175 4.57 -8.20 -7.67
C LEU A 175 4.29 -6.71 -7.85
N ALA A 176 4.85 -6.12 -8.90
CA ALA A 176 4.55 -4.73 -9.24
C ALA A 176 3.29 -4.65 -10.11
N ALA A 177 2.25 -4.01 -9.59
CA ALA A 177 0.99 -3.79 -10.26
C ALA A 177 0.75 -2.31 -10.55
N TYR A 178 -0.05 -2.00 -11.57
CA TYR A 178 -0.51 -0.63 -11.79
C TYR A 178 -1.42 -0.17 -10.65
N HIS A 179 -1.31 1.11 -10.34
CA HIS A 179 -2.19 1.72 -9.34
C HIS A 179 -3.65 1.70 -9.80
N THR A 180 -4.58 1.58 -8.87
CA THR A 180 -6.03 1.59 -9.18
C THR A 180 -6.50 2.87 -9.86
N GLY A 181 -5.74 3.96 -9.77
CA GLY A 181 -5.95 5.23 -10.49
C GLY A 181 -5.27 5.31 -11.86
N ALA A 182 -4.59 4.25 -12.33
CA ALA A 182 -3.94 4.27 -13.63
C ALA A 182 -4.94 4.41 -14.78
N ARG A 183 -4.45 4.96 -15.92
CA ARG A 183 -5.27 5.14 -17.12
C ARG A 183 -5.61 3.78 -17.77
N PRO A 184 -6.76 3.64 -18.45
CA PRO A 184 -7.17 2.39 -19.09
C PRO A 184 -6.12 1.78 -20.01
N ASN A 185 -5.35 2.60 -20.72
CA ASN A 185 -4.29 2.12 -21.61
C ASN A 185 -3.20 1.29 -20.91
N HIS A 186 -2.95 1.53 -19.64
CA HIS A 186 -2.01 0.71 -18.87
C HIS A 186 -2.57 -0.69 -18.63
N PHE A 187 -3.87 -0.82 -18.42
CA PHE A 187 -4.51 -2.12 -18.21
C PHE A 187 -4.62 -2.94 -19.50
N LYS A 188 -4.79 -2.28 -20.66
CA LYS A 188 -4.83 -2.94 -21.98
C LYS A 188 -3.57 -3.74 -22.30
N ASN A 189 -2.44 -3.39 -21.72
CA ASN A 189 -1.20 -4.14 -21.87
C ASN A 189 -1.23 -5.51 -21.19
N VAL A 190 -2.23 -5.79 -20.36
CA VAL A 190 -2.37 -7.03 -19.60
C VAL A 190 -3.71 -7.72 -19.89
N VAL A 191 -4.78 -6.94 -20.05
CA VAL A 191 -6.14 -7.43 -20.33
C VAL A 191 -6.74 -6.69 -21.52
N GLU A 192 -7.25 -7.42 -22.50
CA GLU A 192 -7.81 -6.85 -23.74
C GLU A 192 -8.93 -5.84 -23.48
N SER A 193 -9.77 -6.11 -22.47
CA SER A 193 -10.87 -5.22 -22.11
C SER A 193 -10.41 -3.83 -21.65
N GLY A 194 -9.17 -3.70 -21.19
CA GLY A 194 -8.66 -2.49 -20.55
C GLY A 194 -9.40 -2.09 -19.26
N ARG A 195 -10.32 -2.94 -18.77
CA ARG A 195 -11.08 -2.68 -17.54
C ARG A 195 -10.20 -2.93 -16.30
N LYS A 196 -10.29 -2.03 -15.37
CA LYS A 196 -9.54 -2.10 -14.11
C LYS A 196 -9.88 -3.35 -13.29
N SER A 197 -11.16 -3.74 -13.26
CA SER A 197 -11.61 -4.96 -12.57
C SER A 197 -10.88 -6.19 -13.10
N ASP A 198 -10.88 -6.37 -14.42
CA ASP A 198 -10.29 -7.52 -15.09
C ASP A 198 -8.76 -7.57 -14.88
N TYR A 199 -8.12 -6.39 -14.86
CA TYR A 199 -6.70 -6.29 -14.52
C TYR A 199 -6.43 -6.77 -13.09
N PHE A 200 -7.24 -6.35 -12.11
CA PHE A 200 -7.07 -6.80 -10.73
C PHE A 200 -7.47 -8.26 -10.51
N ASP A 201 -8.31 -8.83 -11.37
CA ASP A 201 -8.53 -10.29 -11.41
C ASP A 201 -7.26 -11.04 -11.85
N GLU A 202 -6.52 -10.52 -12.82
CA GLU A 202 -5.23 -11.10 -13.21
C GLU A 202 -4.17 -10.93 -12.11
N VAL A 203 -4.11 -9.76 -11.45
CA VAL A 203 -3.24 -9.57 -10.28
C VAL A 203 -3.56 -10.60 -9.20
N PHE A 204 -4.84 -10.83 -8.94
CA PHE A 204 -5.29 -11.83 -7.96
C PHE A 204 -4.83 -13.25 -8.35
N LYS A 205 -5.01 -13.66 -9.60
CA LYS A 205 -4.56 -14.98 -10.08
C LYS A 205 -3.06 -15.19 -9.85
N VAL A 206 -2.24 -14.17 -10.14
CA VAL A 206 -0.79 -14.25 -9.91
C VAL A 206 -0.47 -14.36 -8.43
N VAL A 207 -1.10 -13.58 -7.57
CA VAL A 207 -0.92 -13.63 -6.12
C VAL A 207 -1.34 -15.00 -5.58
N HIS A 208 -2.52 -15.48 -5.94
CA HIS A 208 -3.05 -16.78 -5.53
C HIS A 208 -2.11 -17.94 -5.93
N LYS A 209 -1.65 -17.94 -7.19
CA LYS A 209 -0.68 -18.93 -7.69
C LYS A 209 0.64 -18.88 -6.92
N GLU A 210 1.15 -17.69 -6.61
CA GLU A 210 2.41 -17.54 -5.89
C GLU A 210 2.30 -18.00 -4.43
N LEU A 211 1.19 -17.69 -3.79
CA LEU A 211 0.88 -18.16 -2.44
C LEU A 211 0.62 -19.67 -2.42
N GLY A 212 0.04 -20.27 -3.48
CA GLY A 212 -0.20 -21.71 -3.60
C GLY A 212 1.08 -22.55 -3.69
N LYS A 213 2.19 -21.96 -4.10
CA LYS A 213 3.49 -22.63 -4.11
C LYS A 213 3.93 -22.87 -2.65
N ARG A 214 3.61 -24.06 -2.11
CA ARG A 214 4.18 -24.50 -0.83
C ARG A 214 5.70 -24.54 -1.02
N GLY A 215 6.40 -23.58 -0.39
CA GLY A 215 7.85 -23.67 -0.32
C GLY A 215 8.20 -25.05 0.23
N LYS A 216 8.98 -25.85 -0.50
CA LYS A 216 9.69 -26.96 0.12
C LYS A 216 10.57 -26.28 1.17
N GLN A 217 10.09 -26.27 2.42
CA GLN A 217 10.95 -25.91 3.54
C GLN A 217 12.08 -26.95 3.54
N ARG A 218 13.27 -26.46 3.20
CA ARG A 218 14.52 -27.20 3.42
C ARG A 218 14.92 -27.06 4.88
#